data_7faf6f2a5d1bdcd701b30cd48e34eec3
#
_entry.id   7faf6f2a5d1bdcd701b30cd48e34eec3
#
_cell.length_a   1.000
_cell.length_b   1.000
_cell.length_c   1.000
_cell.angle_alpha   90.00
_cell.angle_beta   90.00
_cell.angle_gamma   90.00
#
_symmetry.space_group_name_H-M   'P 1'
#
loop_
_entity.id
_entity.type
_entity.pdbx_description
1 polymer ?
#
loop_
_entity_poly.entity_id
_entity_poly.type
_entity_poly.pdbx_seq_one_letter_code
_entity_poly.pdbx_strand_id
1 'polypeptide(L)'
;MLTKLLTALLFCLSSVAFAQVQLVTSDEANRPDQQISLTRAISRGPAIKLISNAAVDSKAFLFKIAMEPKGGAKLDAHSFKIEYLKNPPVELTERLKFAFTGNELTIPSASIPKGVHTFKVSVKDTDGREGNSVISLEAK
;
A
#
# COMPACT_ATOMS: atom_id res chain seq x y z
N MET A 1 2.27 51.79 40.85
CA MET A 1 3.06 50.58 40.52
C MET A 1 2.32 49.79 39.49
N LEU A 2 2.78 49.82 38.29
CA LEU A 2 2.17 49.08 37.18
C LEU A 2 2.86 47.74 37.03
N THR A 3 2.18 46.67 37.47
CA THR A 3 2.58 45.29 37.19
C THR A 3 2.17 44.93 35.80
N LYS A 4 3.15 44.86 34.89
CA LYS A 4 2.92 44.36 33.52
C LYS A 4 2.79 42.86 33.55
N LEU A 5 1.57 42.36 33.39
CA LEU A 5 1.31 40.95 33.05
C LEU A 5 1.75 40.70 31.61
N LEU A 6 2.87 40.02 31.46
CA LEU A 6 3.33 39.53 30.15
C LEU A 6 2.68 38.17 29.93
N THR A 7 1.56 38.16 29.22
CA THR A 7 0.88 36.91 28.79
C THR A 7 1.67 36.33 27.63
N ALA A 8 2.52 35.36 27.92
CA ALA A 8 3.17 34.56 26.88
C ALA A 8 2.15 33.64 26.23
N LEU A 9 1.69 34.02 25.04
CA LEU A 9 0.86 33.19 24.19
C LEU A 9 1.72 32.09 23.59
N LEU A 10 1.71 30.94 24.23
CA LEU A 10 2.40 29.74 23.75
C LEU A 10 1.62 29.17 22.55
N PHE A 11 2.07 29.53 21.37
CA PHE A 11 1.53 28.99 20.11
C PHE A 11 2.02 27.54 19.98
N CYS A 12 1.20 26.57 20.42
CA CYS A 12 1.42 25.16 20.13
C CYS A 12 1.25 24.94 18.63
N LEU A 13 2.34 24.93 17.87
CA LEU A 13 2.36 24.38 16.52
C LEU A 13 2.15 22.86 16.66
N SER A 14 0.91 22.45 16.49
CA SER A 14 0.59 21.02 16.32
C SER A 14 1.14 20.58 14.98
N SER A 15 2.35 20.05 14.96
CA SER A 15 2.90 19.35 13.81
C SER A 15 2.03 18.13 13.56
N VAL A 16 1.23 18.14 12.50
CA VAL A 16 0.55 16.95 12.03
C VAL A 16 1.63 16.04 11.46
N ALA A 17 2.20 15.22 12.30
CA ALA A 17 3.10 14.15 11.84
C ALA A 17 2.25 13.09 11.17
N PHE A 18 2.29 13.03 9.84
CA PHE A 18 1.78 11.87 9.13
C PHE A 18 2.62 10.66 9.52
N ALA A 19 1.98 9.70 10.20
CA ALA A 19 2.68 8.49 10.60
C ALA A 19 3.17 7.75 9.35
N GLN A 20 4.48 7.53 9.26
CA GLN A 20 5.09 6.76 8.19
C GLN A 20 4.73 5.28 8.34
N VAL A 21 4.32 4.65 7.25
CA VAL A 21 3.96 3.23 7.20
C VAL A 21 5.09 2.44 6.58
N GLN A 22 5.68 1.54 7.35
CA GLN A 22 6.62 0.55 6.82
C GLN A 22 5.86 -0.60 6.17
N LEU A 23 6.04 -0.79 4.85
CA LEU A 23 5.35 -1.84 4.11
C LEU A 23 5.84 -3.23 4.50
N VAL A 24 7.17 -3.42 4.53
CA VAL A 24 7.81 -4.67 4.93
C VAL A 24 9.01 -4.37 5.82
N THR A 25 9.33 -5.31 6.71
CA THR A 25 10.51 -5.21 7.56
C THR A 25 11.77 -5.67 6.81
N SER A 26 12.95 -5.34 7.34
CA SER A 26 14.23 -5.82 6.80
C SER A 26 14.34 -7.34 6.85
N ASP A 27 13.83 -7.98 7.90
CA ASP A 27 13.84 -9.43 8.04
C ASP A 27 12.95 -10.11 6.99
N GLU A 28 11.77 -9.53 6.72
CA GLU A 28 10.88 -9.99 5.66
C GLU A 28 11.53 -9.83 4.28
N ALA A 29 12.20 -8.71 4.05
CA ALA A 29 12.89 -8.42 2.79
C ALA A 29 14.08 -9.38 2.53
N ASN A 30 14.70 -9.87 3.57
CA ASN A 30 15.84 -10.81 3.47
C ASN A 30 15.43 -12.27 3.22
N ARG A 31 14.14 -12.59 3.25
CA ARG A 31 13.67 -13.93 2.89
C ARG A 31 13.92 -14.21 1.41
N PRO A 32 14.10 -15.50 1.02
CA PRO A 32 14.20 -15.88 -0.38
C PRO A 32 13.00 -15.41 -1.19
N ASP A 33 13.23 -14.99 -2.42
CA ASP A 33 12.15 -14.62 -3.34
C ASP A 33 11.34 -15.85 -3.75
N GLN A 34 10.03 -15.66 -3.85
CA GLN A 34 9.15 -16.69 -4.39
C GLN A 34 9.31 -16.75 -5.91
N GLN A 35 9.45 -17.96 -6.44
CA GLN A 35 9.42 -18.19 -7.88
C GLN A 35 8.02 -17.89 -8.42
N ILE A 36 7.91 -16.86 -9.25
CA ILE A 36 6.63 -16.45 -9.82
C ILE A 36 6.52 -16.98 -11.24
N SER A 37 5.58 -17.86 -11.47
CA SER A 37 5.16 -18.19 -12.83
C SER A 37 4.17 -17.14 -13.31
N LEU A 38 4.60 -16.24 -14.19
CA LEU A 38 3.74 -15.22 -14.78
C LEU A 38 2.84 -15.86 -15.85
N THR A 39 1.85 -16.59 -15.43
CA THR A 39 0.79 -17.02 -16.33
C THR A 39 -0.15 -15.84 -16.53
N ARG A 40 -0.19 -15.29 -17.74
CA ARG A 40 -1.17 -14.27 -18.12
C ARG A 40 -2.56 -14.92 -18.21
N ALA A 41 -3.24 -14.99 -17.09
CA ALA A 41 -4.65 -15.33 -17.07
C ALA A 41 -5.46 -14.10 -17.52
N ILE A 42 -6.32 -14.27 -18.50
CA ILE A 42 -7.31 -13.24 -18.86
C ILE A 42 -8.34 -13.23 -17.73
N SER A 43 -8.24 -12.23 -16.85
CA SER A 43 -9.19 -12.06 -15.76
C SER A 43 -10.39 -11.23 -16.21
N ARG A 44 -11.59 -11.69 -15.91
CA ARG A 44 -12.84 -10.95 -16.07
C ARG A 44 -13.15 -10.10 -14.82
N GLY A 45 -12.37 -10.24 -13.78
CA GLY A 45 -12.48 -9.50 -12.54
C GLY A 45 -11.95 -8.06 -12.61
N PRO A 46 -11.91 -7.36 -11.48
CA PRO A 46 -11.41 -5.99 -11.40
C PRO A 46 -9.99 -5.83 -11.96
N ALA A 47 -9.73 -4.72 -12.61
CA ALA A 47 -8.39 -4.36 -13.04
C ALA A 47 -7.63 -3.72 -11.87
N ILE A 48 -6.39 -4.13 -11.65
CA ILE A 48 -5.54 -3.64 -10.56
C ILE A 48 -4.32 -2.97 -11.20
N LYS A 49 -4.08 -1.71 -10.83
CA LYS A 49 -2.99 -0.90 -11.39
C LYS A 49 -2.22 -0.18 -10.29
N LEU A 50 -0.91 -0.21 -10.39
CA LEU A 50 -0.04 0.69 -9.62
C LEU A 50 -0.14 2.10 -10.24
N ILE A 51 -0.58 3.08 -9.45
CA ILE A 51 -0.72 4.47 -9.87
C ILE A 51 0.54 5.27 -9.56
N SER A 52 1.17 5.00 -8.41
CA SER A 52 2.44 5.61 -8.04
C SER A 52 3.62 5.04 -8.85
N ASN A 53 4.78 5.69 -8.75
CA ASN A 53 5.98 5.24 -9.45
C ASN A 53 6.43 3.85 -8.97
N ALA A 54 6.97 3.05 -9.88
CA ALA A 54 7.61 1.77 -9.55
C ALA A 54 9.02 1.96 -8.97
N ALA A 55 9.73 3.01 -9.36
CA ALA A 55 11.00 3.41 -8.76
C ALA A 55 10.73 4.42 -7.65
N VAL A 56 11.12 4.10 -6.43
CA VAL A 56 10.75 4.87 -5.23
C VAL A 56 11.97 5.15 -4.34
N ASP A 57 11.84 6.18 -3.49
CA ASP A 57 12.77 6.41 -2.40
C ASP A 57 12.43 5.48 -1.23
N SER A 58 13.42 4.70 -0.78
CA SER A 58 13.23 3.74 0.31
C SER A 58 12.72 4.35 1.62
N LYS A 59 13.02 5.62 1.86
CA LYS A 59 12.69 6.31 3.12
C LYS A 59 11.27 6.81 3.18
N ALA A 60 10.77 7.38 2.06
CA ALA A 60 9.43 7.92 2.00
C ALA A 60 8.95 7.99 0.55
N PHE A 61 7.79 7.40 0.27
CA PHE A 61 7.18 7.43 -1.04
C PHE A 61 5.66 7.31 -0.96
N LEU A 62 4.98 7.77 -2.00
CA LEU A 62 3.56 7.51 -2.18
C LEU A 62 3.37 6.10 -2.72
N PHE A 63 2.58 5.29 -2.03
CA PHE A 63 2.16 3.98 -2.49
C PHE A 63 0.67 4.00 -2.79
N LYS A 64 0.32 3.92 -4.06
CA LYS A 64 -1.07 4.01 -4.51
C LYS A 64 -1.40 2.96 -5.56
N ILE A 65 -2.43 2.18 -5.27
CA ILE A 65 -2.97 1.14 -6.15
C ILE A 65 -4.44 1.46 -6.40
N ALA A 66 -4.84 1.47 -7.67
CA ALA A 66 -6.23 1.60 -8.07
C ALA A 66 -6.80 0.26 -8.51
N MET A 67 -8.04 0.00 -8.16
CA MET A 67 -8.77 -1.20 -8.51
C MET A 67 -10.08 -0.80 -9.20
N GLU A 68 -10.23 -1.21 -10.45
CA GLU A 68 -11.38 -0.82 -11.27
C GLU A 68 -12.28 -2.03 -11.51
N PRO A 69 -13.52 -2.06 -10.99
CA PRO A 69 -14.47 -3.10 -11.31
C PRO A 69 -14.92 -2.98 -12.76
N LYS A 70 -15.32 -4.10 -13.34
CA LYS A 70 -15.79 -4.18 -14.72
C LYS A 70 -17.26 -4.60 -14.78
N GLY A 71 -17.93 -4.24 -15.88
CA GLY A 71 -19.29 -4.71 -16.15
C GLY A 71 -20.35 -4.21 -15.17
N GLY A 72 -20.19 -3.00 -14.59
CA GLY A 72 -21.16 -2.41 -13.67
C GLY A 72 -21.15 -3.01 -12.25
N ALA A 73 -20.31 -4.00 -11.98
CA ALA A 73 -20.12 -4.54 -10.64
C ALA A 73 -19.36 -3.57 -9.74
N LYS A 74 -19.47 -3.76 -8.42
CA LYS A 74 -18.71 -3.01 -7.42
C LYS A 74 -17.61 -3.90 -6.85
N LEU A 75 -16.58 -3.30 -6.24
CA LEU A 75 -15.58 -4.05 -5.50
C LEU A 75 -16.16 -4.58 -4.18
N ASP A 76 -15.78 -5.81 -3.86
CA ASP A 76 -15.94 -6.35 -2.51
C ASP A 76 -14.68 -6.02 -1.70
N ALA A 77 -14.78 -5.00 -0.85
CA ALA A 77 -13.65 -4.53 -0.05
C ALA A 77 -13.13 -5.59 0.93
N HIS A 78 -13.97 -6.52 1.38
CA HIS A 78 -13.57 -7.61 2.26
C HIS A 78 -12.72 -8.67 1.58
N SER A 79 -12.76 -8.73 0.25
CA SER A 79 -11.97 -9.68 -0.55
C SER A 79 -10.56 -9.19 -0.89
N PHE A 80 -10.25 -7.92 -0.58
CA PHE A 80 -8.94 -7.35 -0.85
C PHE A 80 -7.84 -8.12 -0.12
N LYS A 81 -6.81 -8.50 -0.87
CA LYS A 81 -5.65 -9.22 -0.35
C LYS A 81 -4.37 -8.70 -0.99
N ILE A 82 -3.36 -8.46 -0.19
CA ILE A 82 -2.02 -8.11 -0.64
C ILE A 82 -0.99 -8.97 0.06
N GLU A 83 -0.12 -9.61 -0.72
CA GLU A 83 0.94 -10.49 -0.25
C GLU A 83 2.29 -10.02 -0.76
N TYR A 84 3.29 -10.04 0.09
CA TYR A 84 4.69 -9.85 -0.29
C TYR A 84 5.26 -11.21 -0.71
N LEU A 85 5.72 -11.29 -1.95
CA LEU A 85 6.08 -12.57 -2.59
C LEU A 85 7.48 -13.04 -2.17
N LYS A 86 7.57 -13.57 -0.98
CA LYS A 86 8.75 -14.23 -0.41
C LYS A 86 8.44 -15.69 -0.11
N ASN A 87 9.42 -16.42 0.33
CA ASN A 87 9.26 -17.81 0.76
C ASN A 87 9.70 -17.97 2.23
N PRO A 88 8.75 -18.16 3.17
CA PRO A 88 7.29 -18.14 2.99
C PRO A 88 6.73 -16.74 2.68
N PRO A 89 5.57 -16.62 2.02
CA PRO A 89 4.97 -15.33 1.71
C PRO A 89 4.55 -14.59 2.97
N VAL A 90 4.56 -13.26 2.90
CA VAL A 90 4.12 -12.40 3.99
C VAL A 90 2.79 -11.76 3.61
N GLU A 91 1.75 -12.01 4.38
CA GLU A 91 0.46 -11.38 4.16
C GLU A 91 0.45 -9.98 4.77
N LEU A 92 0.16 -8.97 3.95
CA LEU A 92 0.14 -7.58 4.32
C LEU A 92 -1.26 -7.00 4.46
N THR A 93 -2.30 -7.77 4.17
CA THR A 93 -3.69 -7.31 4.11
C THR A 93 -4.11 -6.60 5.40
N GLU A 94 -3.92 -7.24 6.56
CA GLU A 94 -4.28 -6.66 7.85
C GLU A 94 -3.44 -5.42 8.20
N ARG A 95 -2.19 -5.39 7.75
CA ARG A 95 -1.28 -4.27 7.97
C ARG A 95 -1.67 -3.04 7.17
N LEU A 96 -2.26 -3.21 5.98
CA LEU A 96 -2.53 -2.14 5.02
C LEU A 96 -4.02 -1.85 4.79
N LYS A 97 -4.93 -2.63 5.34
CA LYS A 97 -6.37 -2.45 5.09
C LYS A 97 -6.91 -1.08 5.53
N PHE A 98 -6.28 -0.43 6.51
CA PHE A 98 -6.67 0.92 6.94
C PHE A 98 -6.54 1.97 5.82
N ALA A 99 -5.65 1.74 4.86
CA ALA A 99 -5.39 2.62 3.73
C ALA A 99 -6.30 2.36 2.53
N PHE A 100 -7.15 1.33 2.61
CA PHE A 100 -8.11 0.98 1.57
C PHE A 100 -9.37 1.84 1.70
N THR A 101 -9.64 2.67 0.69
CA THR A 101 -10.80 3.56 0.68
C THR A 101 -11.43 3.57 -0.72
N GLY A 102 -12.71 3.22 -0.81
CA GLY A 102 -13.39 3.12 -2.09
C GLY A 102 -12.76 2.05 -2.98
N ASN A 103 -12.20 2.47 -4.11
CA ASN A 103 -11.54 1.58 -5.08
C ASN A 103 -10.01 1.75 -5.10
N GLU A 104 -9.43 2.32 -4.07
CA GLU A 104 -8.00 2.63 -4.00
C GLU A 104 -7.39 2.24 -2.66
N LEU A 105 -6.13 1.82 -2.73
CA LEU A 105 -5.24 1.74 -1.57
C LEU A 105 -4.24 2.90 -1.67
N THR A 106 -4.23 3.78 -0.69
CA THR A 106 -3.36 4.97 -0.70
C THR A 106 -2.62 5.12 0.61
N ILE A 107 -1.29 5.08 0.54
CA ILE A 107 -0.41 5.35 1.67
C ILE A 107 0.48 6.54 1.28
N PRO A 108 0.20 7.75 1.81
CA PRO A 108 0.91 8.96 1.41
C PRO A 108 2.40 8.93 1.71
N SER A 109 2.79 8.31 2.82
CA SER A 109 4.18 8.20 3.24
C SER A 109 4.48 6.76 3.64
N ALA A 110 4.98 5.98 2.69
CA ALA A 110 5.41 4.61 2.90
C ALA A 110 6.93 4.53 2.95
N SER A 111 7.45 3.52 3.63
CA SER A 111 8.86 3.16 3.62
C SER A 111 9.04 1.67 3.33
N ILE A 112 10.17 1.33 2.74
CA ILE A 112 10.50 -0.04 2.38
C ILE A 112 12.03 -0.17 2.36
N PRO A 113 12.63 -1.32 2.72
CA PRO A 113 14.07 -1.50 2.57
C PRO A 113 14.52 -1.33 1.12
N LYS A 114 15.79 -0.96 0.91
CA LYS A 114 16.36 -0.85 -0.43
C LYS A 114 16.32 -2.20 -1.16
N GLY A 115 16.11 -2.16 -2.47
CA GLY A 115 16.07 -3.33 -3.32
C GLY A 115 14.80 -3.45 -4.15
N VAL A 116 14.61 -4.59 -4.78
CA VAL A 116 13.42 -4.92 -5.56
C VAL A 116 12.43 -5.71 -4.71
N HIS A 117 11.19 -5.27 -4.71
CA HIS A 117 10.11 -5.87 -3.91
C HIS A 117 8.93 -6.20 -4.80
N THR A 118 8.40 -7.39 -4.67
CA THR A 118 7.29 -7.87 -5.50
C THR A 118 6.09 -8.25 -4.63
N PHE A 119 4.93 -7.74 -5.00
CA PHE A 119 3.67 -7.95 -4.29
C PHE A 119 2.64 -8.56 -5.22
N LYS A 120 1.79 -9.42 -4.69
CA LYS A 120 0.59 -9.89 -5.36
C LYS A 120 -0.62 -9.23 -4.73
N VAL A 121 -1.43 -8.59 -5.55
CA VAL A 121 -2.69 -7.96 -5.13
C VAL A 121 -3.85 -8.69 -5.78
N SER A 122 -4.86 -9.00 -4.99
CA SER A 122 -6.10 -9.61 -5.48
C SER A 122 -7.31 -8.96 -4.84
N VAL A 123 -8.41 -8.91 -5.59
CA VAL A 123 -9.69 -8.41 -5.13
C VAL A 123 -10.80 -9.05 -5.96
N LYS A 124 -11.96 -9.26 -5.36
CA LYS A 124 -13.16 -9.74 -6.04
C LYS A 124 -14.16 -8.60 -6.21
N ASP A 125 -14.99 -8.73 -7.23
CA ASP A 125 -16.16 -7.87 -7.38
C ASP A 125 -17.41 -8.53 -6.73
N THR A 126 -18.51 -7.79 -6.74
CA THR A 126 -19.79 -8.27 -6.20
C THR A 126 -20.40 -9.46 -6.96
N ASP A 127 -19.92 -9.74 -8.15
CA ASP A 127 -20.29 -10.93 -8.94
C ASP A 127 -19.37 -12.13 -8.68
N GLY A 128 -18.41 -12.00 -7.74
CA GLY A 128 -17.47 -13.05 -7.36
C GLY A 128 -16.29 -13.24 -8.31
N ARG A 129 -16.12 -12.36 -9.31
CA ARG A 129 -15.00 -12.42 -10.24
C ARG A 129 -13.74 -11.83 -9.58
N GLU A 130 -12.65 -12.56 -9.68
CA GLU A 130 -11.38 -12.17 -9.07
C GLU A 130 -10.45 -11.49 -10.08
N GLY A 131 -9.87 -10.37 -9.67
CA GLY A 131 -8.76 -9.72 -10.35
C GLY A 131 -7.48 -9.92 -9.56
N ASN A 132 -6.38 -10.18 -10.26
CA ASN A 132 -5.04 -10.34 -9.70
C ASN A 132 -4.03 -9.49 -10.45
N SER A 133 -3.06 -8.96 -9.75
CA SER A 133 -1.92 -8.28 -10.34
C SER A 133 -0.67 -8.49 -9.51
N VAL A 134 0.47 -8.58 -10.19
CA VAL A 134 1.79 -8.59 -9.55
C VAL A 134 2.42 -7.22 -9.77
N ILE A 135 2.82 -6.60 -8.68
CA ILE A 135 3.40 -5.25 -8.65
C ILE A 135 4.83 -5.35 -8.15
N SER A 136 5.77 -4.73 -8.87
CA SER A 136 7.16 -4.63 -8.44
C SER A 136 7.53 -3.18 -8.15
N LEU A 137 8.22 -2.97 -7.04
CA LEU A 137 8.81 -1.71 -6.63
C LEU A 137 10.33 -1.86 -6.57
N GLU A 138 11.05 -0.85 -7.06
CA GLU A 138 12.49 -0.73 -6.90
C GLU A 138 12.77 0.45 -5.97
N ALA A 139 13.28 0.15 -4.77
CA ALA A 139 13.62 1.14 -3.76
C ALA A 139 15.12 1.46 -3.74
N LYS A 140 15.43 2.74 -3.84
CA LYS A 140 16.81 3.26 -3.84
C LYS A 140 17.18 3.95 -2.54
#